data_2803488d600a14806c4a5d3c45965405
#
_entry.id   2803488d600a14806c4a5d3c45965405
#
_cell.length_a   1.000
_cell.length_b   1.000
_cell.length_c   1.000
_cell.angle_alpha   90.00
_cell.angle_beta   90.00
_cell.angle_gamma   90.00
#
_symmetry.space_group_name_H-M   'P 1'
#
loop_
_entity.id
_entity.type
_entity.pdbx_description
1 polymer ?
#
loop_
_entity_poly.entity_id
_entity_poly.type
_entity_poly.pdbx_seq_one_letter_code
_entity_poly.pdbx_strand_id
1 'polypeptide(L)'
;MPSSHLFKNRSFVLYLVLRVFLSLSVTSLAVAVGWHIYEATGDAMDLAFIGLTQIVPIWALFLVSGWVVDNAPRRRVLQMTIVVQMLTYCALAWVLRDGVQDVSWIYLLLLINSCARAFVGPSIQSILPGLVSKAELSQAVSVASTVWTTATTVGPFVAGYLLHWFDVNVYWIIASLMLVAFIAVTLLNEPAMVKKAQREWRDVVQGIVFVWRNPLVFPSMAIDLFAVMMGSVMVLLPIYAMDILQVGPEGLGYMRAIDRKSVV
;
A
#
# COMPACT_ATOMS: atom_id res chain seq x y z
N MET A 1 18.22 -21.29 -18.52
CA MET A 1 18.24 -19.92 -18.01
C MET A 1 17.17 -19.08 -18.70
N PRO A 2 15.90 -19.10 -18.25
CA PRO A 2 14.81 -18.37 -18.92
C PRO A 2 14.63 -16.92 -18.45
N SER A 3 15.41 -16.45 -17.47
CA SER A 3 15.23 -15.13 -16.86
C SER A 3 15.54 -13.91 -17.75
N SER A 4 16.31 -14.09 -18.82
CA SER A 4 16.73 -12.96 -19.69
C SER A 4 15.60 -12.38 -20.56
N HIS A 5 14.54 -13.14 -20.86
CA HIS A 5 13.43 -12.68 -21.69
C HIS A 5 12.45 -11.75 -20.95
N LEU A 6 12.18 -11.99 -19.67
CA LEU A 6 11.28 -11.16 -18.87
C LEU A 6 11.77 -9.72 -18.75
N PHE A 7 13.07 -9.52 -18.52
CA PHE A 7 13.66 -8.18 -18.39
C PHE A 7 13.81 -7.44 -19.72
N LYS A 8 13.69 -8.13 -20.86
CA LYS A 8 13.59 -7.49 -22.18
C LYS A 8 12.19 -6.97 -22.48
N ASN A 9 11.17 -7.44 -21.75
CA ASN A 9 9.81 -6.94 -21.87
C ASN A 9 9.69 -5.60 -21.16
N ARG A 10 9.63 -4.50 -21.93
CA ARG A 10 9.52 -3.12 -21.42
C ARG A 10 8.31 -2.94 -20.49
N SER A 11 7.17 -3.55 -20.82
CA SER A 11 5.97 -3.45 -19.99
C SER A 11 6.13 -4.13 -18.64
N PHE A 12 6.82 -5.27 -18.59
CA PHE A 12 7.12 -5.94 -17.32
C PHE A 12 8.11 -5.14 -16.47
N VAL A 13 9.14 -4.54 -17.06
CA VAL A 13 10.09 -3.66 -16.32
C VAL A 13 9.37 -2.45 -15.77
N LEU A 14 8.51 -1.78 -16.56
CA LEU A 14 7.69 -0.65 -16.09
C LEU A 14 6.75 -1.06 -14.94
N TYR A 15 6.19 -2.26 -14.99
CA TYR A 15 5.38 -2.82 -13.91
C TYR A 15 6.22 -3.03 -12.63
N LEU A 16 7.46 -3.49 -12.72
CA LEU A 16 8.35 -3.61 -11.55
C LEU A 16 8.70 -2.24 -10.97
N VAL A 17 9.02 -1.26 -11.82
CA VAL A 17 9.26 0.14 -11.40
C VAL A 17 8.03 0.68 -10.67
N LEU A 18 6.84 0.54 -11.25
CA LEU A 18 5.58 0.91 -10.62
C LEU A 18 5.46 0.29 -9.21
N ARG A 19 5.71 -1.01 -9.06
CA ARG A 19 5.62 -1.72 -7.77
C ARG A 19 6.60 -1.19 -6.74
N VAL A 20 7.86 -0.94 -7.13
CA VAL A 20 8.89 -0.38 -6.23
C VAL A 20 8.44 0.97 -5.69
N PHE A 21 8.17 1.92 -6.58
CA PHE A 21 7.88 3.29 -6.17
C PHE A 21 6.56 3.43 -5.42
N LEU A 22 5.54 2.66 -5.81
CA LEU A 22 4.29 2.61 -5.09
C LEU A 22 4.47 2.01 -3.68
N SER A 23 5.24 0.93 -3.54
CA SER A 23 5.50 0.32 -2.22
C SER A 23 6.34 1.23 -1.34
N LEU A 24 7.39 1.86 -1.89
CA LEU A 24 8.20 2.83 -1.16
C LEU A 24 7.35 4.00 -0.66
N SER A 25 6.48 4.58 -1.51
CA SER A 25 5.61 5.70 -1.11
C SER A 25 4.67 5.31 0.02
N VAL A 26 4.01 4.15 -0.10
CA VAL A 26 3.03 3.69 0.91
C VAL A 26 3.70 3.39 2.25
N THR A 27 4.86 2.74 2.25
CA THR A 27 5.58 2.42 3.49
C THR A 27 6.20 3.66 4.13
N SER A 28 6.71 4.58 3.31
CA SER A 28 7.24 5.87 3.80
C SER A 28 6.15 6.73 4.44
N LEU A 29 4.96 6.79 3.83
CA LEU A 29 3.82 7.50 4.42
C LEU A 29 3.49 6.96 5.82
N ALA A 30 3.44 5.64 5.97
CA ALA A 30 3.10 5.02 7.25
C ALA A 30 4.12 5.37 8.37
N VAL A 31 5.41 5.49 8.03
CA VAL A 31 6.45 5.94 8.98
C VAL A 31 6.27 7.41 9.31
N ALA A 32 6.17 8.27 8.28
CA ALA A 32 6.12 9.72 8.45
C ALA A 32 4.88 10.17 9.23
N VAL A 33 3.70 9.65 8.89
CA VAL A 33 2.45 10.01 9.59
C VAL A 33 2.46 9.52 11.04
N GLY A 34 2.92 8.28 11.28
CA GLY A 34 3.01 7.75 12.63
C GLY A 34 3.95 8.56 13.52
N TRP A 35 5.08 9.04 12.97
CA TRP A 35 6.02 9.90 13.65
C TRP A 35 5.41 11.26 13.98
N HIS A 36 4.99 12.02 12.98
CA HIS A 36 4.51 13.41 13.19
C HIS A 36 3.26 13.48 14.08
N ILE A 37 2.34 12.51 14.00
CA ILE A 37 1.17 12.53 14.88
C ILE A 37 1.60 12.26 16.33
N TYR A 38 2.44 11.25 16.55
CA TYR A 38 2.86 10.93 17.91
C TYR A 38 3.75 12.02 18.51
N GLU A 39 4.63 12.63 17.72
CA GLU A 39 5.44 13.78 18.12
C GLU A 39 4.58 14.98 18.54
N ALA A 40 3.46 15.21 17.83
CA ALA A 40 2.58 16.33 18.10
C ALA A 40 1.60 16.10 19.25
N THR A 41 1.11 14.89 19.45
CA THR A 41 0.03 14.58 20.40
C THR A 41 0.50 13.87 21.66
N GLY A 42 1.57 13.07 21.56
CA GLY A 42 2.03 12.19 22.65
C GLY A 42 1.01 11.13 23.04
N ASP A 43 -0.08 10.95 22.27
CA ASP A 43 -1.18 10.03 22.60
C ASP A 43 -1.14 8.77 21.75
N ALA A 44 -1.04 7.62 22.43
CA ALA A 44 -1.12 6.31 21.79
C ALA A 44 -2.47 6.06 21.10
N MET A 45 -3.55 6.69 21.57
CA MET A 45 -4.88 6.55 21.01
C MET A 45 -4.95 7.16 19.60
N ASP A 46 -4.25 8.26 19.35
CA ASP A 46 -4.17 8.86 18.02
C ASP A 46 -3.48 7.95 17.02
N LEU A 47 -2.46 7.20 17.43
CA LEU A 47 -1.86 6.16 16.60
C LEU A 47 -2.86 5.03 16.27
N ALA A 48 -3.68 4.62 17.24
CA ALA A 48 -4.72 3.63 17.01
C ALA A 48 -5.77 4.14 16.01
N PHE A 49 -6.19 5.41 16.11
CA PHE A 49 -7.10 6.04 15.14
C PHE A 49 -6.51 6.11 13.72
N ILE A 50 -5.19 6.37 13.59
CA ILE A 50 -4.51 6.25 12.28
C ILE A 50 -4.71 4.84 11.71
N GLY A 51 -4.47 3.81 12.53
CA GLY A 51 -4.67 2.43 12.12
C GLY A 51 -6.09 2.16 11.64
N LEU A 52 -7.09 2.63 12.38
CA LEU A 52 -8.51 2.49 12.03
C LEU A 52 -8.85 3.22 10.73
N THR A 53 -8.43 4.47 10.56
CA THR A 53 -8.68 5.24 9.33
C THR A 53 -8.05 4.61 8.10
N GLN A 54 -6.97 3.83 8.27
CA GLN A 54 -6.33 3.12 7.17
C GLN A 54 -6.97 1.76 6.87
N ILE A 55 -7.38 1.01 7.87
CA ILE A 55 -7.88 -0.36 7.72
C ILE A 55 -9.36 -0.38 7.32
N VAL A 56 -10.21 0.40 8.01
CA VAL A 56 -11.66 0.36 7.83
C VAL A 56 -12.09 0.61 6.37
N PRO A 57 -11.58 1.62 5.65
CA PRO A 57 -11.97 1.83 4.26
C PRO A 57 -11.55 0.71 3.32
N ILE A 58 -10.35 0.12 3.55
CA ILE A 58 -9.86 -1.00 2.75
C ILE A 58 -10.80 -2.20 2.87
N TRP A 59 -11.23 -2.51 4.08
CA TRP A 59 -12.17 -3.60 4.33
C TRP A 59 -13.56 -3.31 3.77
N ALA A 60 -14.08 -2.12 4.00
CA ALA A 60 -15.40 -1.71 3.51
C ALA A 60 -15.46 -1.73 1.97
N LEU A 61 -14.39 -1.32 1.30
CA LEU A 61 -14.34 -1.23 -0.15
C LEU A 61 -13.75 -2.48 -0.83
N PHE A 62 -13.34 -3.50 -0.08
CA PHE A 62 -12.68 -4.69 -0.62
C PHE A 62 -13.46 -5.34 -1.77
N LEU A 63 -14.75 -5.56 -1.58
CA LEU A 63 -15.62 -6.17 -2.59
C LEU A 63 -15.89 -5.24 -3.76
N VAL A 64 -16.13 -3.95 -3.45
CA VAL A 64 -16.38 -2.92 -4.45
C VAL A 64 -15.15 -2.74 -5.34
N SER A 65 -13.96 -2.73 -4.75
CA SER A 65 -12.70 -2.56 -5.48
C SER A 65 -12.44 -3.71 -6.44
N GLY A 66 -12.69 -4.96 -6.02
CA GLY A 66 -12.61 -6.12 -6.90
C GLY A 66 -13.57 -6.02 -8.08
N TRP A 67 -14.84 -5.71 -7.81
CA TRP A 67 -15.84 -5.56 -8.87
C TRP A 67 -15.51 -4.44 -9.86
N VAL A 68 -15.08 -3.27 -9.38
CA VAL A 68 -14.68 -2.13 -10.23
C VAL A 68 -13.50 -2.51 -11.12
N VAL A 69 -12.46 -3.15 -10.57
CA VAL A 69 -11.26 -3.55 -11.33
C VAL A 69 -11.57 -4.64 -12.36
N ASP A 70 -12.55 -5.52 -12.09
CA ASP A 70 -12.96 -6.54 -13.06
C ASP A 70 -13.77 -5.95 -14.23
N ASN A 71 -14.51 -4.84 -14.01
CA ASN A 71 -15.40 -4.23 -15.00
C ASN A 71 -14.88 -2.94 -15.65
N ALA A 72 -13.79 -2.34 -15.13
CA ALA A 72 -13.20 -1.11 -15.65
C ALA A 72 -11.78 -1.34 -16.22
N PRO A 73 -11.28 -0.44 -17.07
CA PRO A 73 -9.89 -0.49 -17.53
C PRO A 73 -8.93 -0.38 -16.34
N ARG A 74 -8.27 -1.49 -15.99
CA ARG A 74 -7.42 -1.64 -14.80
C ARG A 74 -6.36 -0.57 -14.67
N ARG A 75 -5.72 -0.24 -15.81
CA ARG A 75 -4.74 0.86 -15.89
C ARG A 75 -5.34 2.20 -15.48
N ARG A 76 -6.56 2.53 -15.94
CA ARG A 76 -7.23 3.79 -15.56
C ARG A 76 -7.60 3.83 -14.09
N VAL A 77 -8.11 2.72 -13.56
CA VAL A 77 -8.41 2.60 -12.12
C VAL A 77 -7.13 2.86 -11.32
N LEU A 78 -6.02 2.22 -11.68
CA LEU A 78 -4.75 2.39 -11.00
C LEU A 78 -4.19 3.82 -11.15
N GLN A 79 -4.30 4.44 -12.32
CA GLN A 79 -3.91 5.84 -12.52
C GLN A 79 -4.72 6.78 -11.61
N MET A 80 -6.04 6.63 -11.53
CA MET A 80 -6.89 7.46 -10.67
C MET A 80 -6.53 7.29 -9.20
N THR A 81 -6.31 6.06 -8.75
CA THR A 81 -5.91 5.79 -7.36
C THR A 81 -4.56 6.42 -7.02
N ILE A 82 -3.58 6.34 -7.91
CA ILE A 82 -2.27 6.97 -7.74
C ILE A 82 -2.38 8.49 -7.67
N VAL A 83 -3.21 9.11 -8.54
CA VAL A 83 -3.45 10.56 -8.50
C VAL A 83 -4.09 11.00 -7.20
N VAL A 84 -5.12 10.30 -6.71
CA VAL A 84 -5.76 10.61 -5.43
C VAL A 84 -4.74 10.50 -4.29
N GLN A 85 -3.93 9.44 -4.24
CA GLN A 85 -2.90 9.27 -3.22
C GLN A 85 -1.84 10.37 -3.29
N MET A 86 -1.37 10.72 -4.49
CA MET A 86 -0.40 11.81 -4.70
C MET A 86 -0.94 13.15 -4.20
N LEU A 87 -2.19 13.49 -4.56
CA LEU A 87 -2.85 14.71 -4.08
C LEU A 87 -2.99 14.71 -2.55
N THR A 88 -3.29 13.57 -1.95
CA THR A 88 -3.37 13.42 -0.49
C THR A 88 -2.01 13.67 0.16
N TYR A 89 -0.91 13.21 -0.44
CA TYR A 89 0.43 13.45 0.10
C TYR A 89 0.85 14.91 -0.03
N CYS A 90 0.50 15.57 -1.13
CA CYS A 90 0.68 17.01 -1.27
C CYS A 90 -0.15 17.81 -0.24
N ALA A 91 -1.39 17.37 0.01
CA ALA A 91 -2.27 18.00 1.00
C ALA A 91 -1.72 17.80 2.44
N LEU A 92 -1.19 16.60 2.76
CA LEU A 92 -0.51 16.36 4.04
C LEU A 92 0.72 17.24 4.21
N ALA A 93 1.55 17.39 3.17
CA ALA A 93 2.70 18.32 3.20
C ALA A 93 2.28 19.77 3.50
N TRP A 94 1.14 20.18 2.93
CA TRP A 94 0.61 21.52 3.16
C TRP A 94 0.03 21.71 4.56
N VAL A 95 -0.78 20.76 5.03
CA VAL A 95 -1.45 20.82 6.35
C VAL A 95 -0.42 20.77 7.48
N LEU A 96 0.65 19.99 7.33
CA LEU A 96 1.69 19.81 8.35
C LEU A 96 2.77 20.89 8.30
N ARG A 97 2.77 21.77 7.30
CA ARG A 97 3.82 22.78 7.10
C ARG A 97 4.03 23.69 8.32
N ASP A 98 2.95 24.08 8.97
CA ASP A 98 2.96 25.00 10.12
C ASP A 98 2.78 24.24 11.45
N GLY A 99 3.11 22.95 11.47
CA GLY A 99 2.88 22.02 12.58
C GLY A 99 1.47 21.44 12.59
N VAL A 100 1.25 20.44 13.45
CA VAL A 100 -0.07 19.80 13.60
C VAL A 100 -0.99 20.72 14.40
N GLN A 101 -1.86 21.45 13.72
CA GLN A 101 -2.87 22.32 14.35
C GLN A 101 -4.13 21.54 14.73
N ASP A 102 -4.58 20.64 13.86
CA ASP A 102 -5.76 19.82 14.06
C ASP A 102 -5.56 18.44 13.40
N VAL A 103 -5.53 17.41 14.23
CA VAL A 103 -5.34 16.01 13.83
C VAL A 103 -6.49 15.52 12.93
N SER A 104 -7.68 16.11 13.03
CA SER A 104 -8.87 15.73 12.26
C SER A 104 -8.64 15.81 10.76
N TRP A 105 -7.91 16.83 10.28
CA TRP A 105 -7.56 16.96 8.87
C TRP A 105 -6.66 15.83 8.40
N ILE A 106 -5.74 15.39 9.24
CA ILE A 106 -4.84 14.27 8.91
C ILE A 106 -5.65 12.98 8.78
N TYR A 107 -6.58 12.72 9.72
CA TYR A 107 -7.46 11.56 9.65
C TYR A 107 -8.32 11.57 8.39
N LEU A 108 -8.90 12.72 8.03
CA LEU A 108 -9.69 12.86 6.80
C LEU A 108 -8.84 12.54 5.55
N LEU A 109 -7.64 13.08 5.46
CA LEU A 109 -6.74 12.83 4.35
C LEU A 109 -6.30 11.36 4.29
N LEU A 110 -6.02 10.72 5.43
CA LEU A 110 -5.70 9.30 5.51
C LEU A 110 -6.91 8.42 5.12
N LEU A 111 -8.11 8.83 5.48
CA LEU A 111 -9.34 8.13 5.07
C LEU A 111 -9.48 8.15 3.54
N ILE A 112 -9.34 9.32 2.91
CA ILE A 112 -9.38 9.47 1.45
C ILE A 112 -8.29 8.63 0.78
N ASN A 113 -7.06 8.71 1.31
CA ASN A 113 -5.93 7.90 0.83
C ASN A 113 -6.24 6.41 0.89
N SER A 114 -6.85 5.94 1.98
CA SER A 114 -7.14 4.53 2.20
C SER A 114 -8.29 4.03 1.33
N CYS A 115 -9.28 4.88 1.06
CA CYS A 115 -10.32 4.58 0.05
C CYS A 115 -9.69 4.35 -1.33
N ALA A 116 -8.77 5.21 -1.76
CA ALA A 116 -8.05 5.01 -3.02
C ALA A 116 -7.18 3.75 -2.98
N ARG A 117 -6.47 3.52 -1.88
CA ARG A 117 -5.56 2.38 -1.70
C ARG A 117 -6.27 1.02 -1.81
N ALA A 118 -7.55 0.93 -1.45
CA ALA A 118 -8.35 -0.29 -1.58
C ALA A 118 -8.37 -0.86 -3.01
N PHE A 119 -8.23 -0.02 -4.03
CA PHE A 119 -8.23 -0.42 -5.44
C PHE A 119 -6.85 -0.81 -5.98
N VAL A 120 -5.77 -0.49 -5.27
CA VAL A 120 -4.39 -0.72 -5.73
C VAL A 120 -4.08 -2.22 -5.86
N GLY A 121 -4.35 -2.99 -4.81
CA GLY A 121 -4.06 -4.42 -4.77
C GLY A 121 -4.71 -5.21 -5.91
N PRO A 122 -6.05 -5.16 -6.05
CA PRO A 122 -6.75 -5.82 -7.15
C PRO A 122 -6.27 -5.36 -8.53
N SER A 123 -6.00 -4.05 -8.72
CA SER A 123 -5.52 -3.50 -10.00
C SER A 123 -4.15 -4.07 -10.38
N ILE A 124 -3.19 -4.06 -9.47
CA ILE A 124 -1.83 -4.56 -9.70
C ILE A 124 -1.84 -6.06 -10.03
N GLN A 125 -2.60 -6.85 -9.25
CA GLN A 125 -2.67 -8.29 -9.46
C GLN A 125 -3.31 -8.67 -10.80
N SER A 126 -4.28 -7.88 -11.25
CA SER A 126 -4.98 -8.14 -12.49
C SER A 126 -4.22 -7.69 -13.75
N ILE A 127 -3.27 -6.75 -13.65
CA ILE A 127 -2.45 -6.27 -14.77
C ILE A 127 -1.38 -7.30 -15.16
N LEU A 128 -0.69 -7.91 -14.20
CA LEU A 128 0.47 -8.78 -14.44
C LEU A 128 0.22 -9.93 -15.45
N PRO A 129 -0.90 -10.67 -15.38
CA PRO A 129 -1.15 -11.76 -16.35
C PRO A 129 -1.30 -11.30 -17.80
N GLY A 130 -1.60 -10.01 -18.01
CA GLY A 130 -1.70 -9.43 -19.35
C GLY A 130 -0.36 -9.00 -19.94
N LEU A 131 0.69 -8.90 -19.12
CA LEU A 131 2.00 -8.38 -19.55
C LEU A 131 2.96 -9.46 -20.00
N VAL A 132 2.75 -10.70 -19.59
CA VAL A 132 3.67 -11.82 -19.82
C VAL A 132 2.94 -13.03 -20.40
N SER A 133 3.70 -13.92 -21.03
CA SER A 133 3.14 -15.18 -21.55
C SER A 133 2.70 -16.11 -20.41
N LYS A 134 1.77 -17.03 -20.69
CA LYS A 134 1.32 -18.01 -19.67
C LYS A 134 2.47 -18.87 -19.13
N ALA A 135 3.47 -19.18 -19.97
CA ALA A 135 4.64 -19.95 -19.56
C ALA A 135 5.55 -19.19 -18.59
N GLU A 136 5.61 -17.86 -18.71
CA GLU A 136 6.46 -16.99 -17.87
C GLU A 136 5.74 -16.44 -16.63
N LEU A 137 4.41 -16.63 -16.53
CA LEU A 137 3.59 -16.03 -15.49
C LEU A 137 4.06 -16.40 -14.08
N SER A 138 4.37 -17.65 -13.80
CA SER A 138 4.84 -18.10 -12.48
C SER A 138 6.14 -17.40 -12.10
N GLN A 139 7.08 -17.28 -13.03
CA GLN A 139 8.35 -16.60 -12.80
C GLN A 139 8.15 -15.09 -12.62
N ALA A 140 7.28 -14.46 -13.42
CA ALA A 140 6.95 -13.05 -13.30
C ALA A 140 6.31 -12.72 -11.95
N VAL A 141 5.42 -13.58 -11.44
CA VAL A 141 4.82 -13.45 -10.10
C VAL A 141 5.90 -13.54 -9.02
N SER A 142 6.83 -14.51 -9.12
CA SER A 142 7.92 -14.66 -8.17
C SER A 142 8.83 -13.41 -8.13
N VAL A 143 9.26 -12.91 -9.30
CA VAL A 143 10.08 -11.69 -9.39
C VAL A 143 9.32 -10.48 -8.81
N ALA A 144 8.06 -10.31 -9.18
CA ALA A 144 7.22 -9.23 -8.70
C ALA A 144 7.00 -9.28 -7.18
N SER A 145 6.86 -10.47 -6.60
CA SER A 145 6.76 -10.66 -5.15
C SER A 145 8.06 -10.32 -4.45
N THR A 146 9.20 -10.77 -4.96
CA THR A 146 10.53 -10.43 -4.42
C THR A 146 10.75 -8.91 -4.42
N VAL A 147 10.46 -8.25 -5.53
CA VAL A 147 10.57 -6.80 -5.66
C VAL A 147 9.67 -6.09 -4.64
N TRP A 148 8.43 -6.54 -4.49
CA TRP A 148 7.50 -5.97 -3.52
C TRP A 148 7.98 -6.17 -2.08
N THR A 149 8.40 -7.38 -1.71
CA THR A 149 8.93 -7.68 -0.37
C THR A 149 10.16 -6.84 -0.06
N THR A 150 11.10 -6.75 -1.01
CA THR A 150 12.31 -5.92 -0.85
C THR A 150 11.93 -4.44 -0.66
N ALA A 151 11.07 -3.90 -1.51
CA ALA A 151 10.65 -2.50 -1.43
C ALA A 151 9.92 -2.18 -0.11
N THR A 152 9.07 -3.10 0.36
CA THR A 152 8.36 -2.91 1.63
C THR A 152 9.23 -3.10 2.87
N THR A 153 10.34 -3.83 2.77
CA THR A 153 11.33 -3.97 3.85
C THR A 153 12.27 -2.75 3.88
N VAL A 154 12.76 -2.32 2.72
CA VAL A 154 13.68 -1.18 2.59
C VAL A 154 12.96 0.16 2.80
N GLY A 155 11.68 0.24 2.41
CA GLY A 155 10.90 1.48 2.45
C GLY A 155 10.87 2.17 3.82
N PRO A 156 10.53 1.51 4.93
CA PRO A 156 10.56 2.12 6.26
C PRO A 156 11.94 2.63 6.67
N PHE A 157 13.00 1.89 6.31
CA PHE A 157 14.37 2.31 6.56
C PHE A 157 14.70 3.62 5.83
N VAL A 158 14.44 3.67 4.52
CA VAL A 158 14.62 4.89 3.72
C VAL A 158 13.76 6.02 4.25
N ALA A 159 12.52 5.72 4.65
CA ALA A 159 11.61 6.72 5.20
C ALA A 159 12.11 7.34 6.51
N GLY A 160 12.69 6.55 7.41
CA GLY A 160 13.28 7.04 8.66
C GLY A 160 14.40 8.06 8.40
N TYR A 161 15.31 7.76 7.45
CA TYR A 161 16.36 8.70 7.06
C TYR A 161 15.81 9.93 6.37
N LEU A 162 14.88 9.78 5.43
CA LEU A 162 14.26 10.92 4.76
C LEU A 162 13.53 11.84 5.76
N LEU A 163 12.87 11.25 6.72
CA LEU A 163 12.17 12.00 7.77
C LEU A 163 13.16 12.80 8.65
N HIS A 164 14.29 12.20 9.04
CA HIS A 164 15.33 12.88 9.79
C HIS A 164 15.91 14.10 9.08
N TRP A 165 16.14 14.00 7.75
CA TRP A 165 16.76 15.09 6.99
C TRP A 165 15.78 16.14 6.48
N PHE A 166 14.56 15.77 6.19
CA PHE A 166 13.59 16.59 5.48
C PHE A 166 12.34 16.95 6.31
N ASP A 167 12.15 16.31 7.46
CA ASP A 167 11.02 16.54 8.34
C ASP A 167 9.69 16.54 7.54
N VAL A 168 8.83 17.54 7.69
CA VAL A 168 7.56 17.67 6.98
C VAL A 168 7.72 17.65 5.45
N ASN A 169 8.87 18.10 4.91
CA ASN A 169 9.12 18.05 3.47
C ASN A 169 9.21 16.63 2.92
N VAL A 170 9.32 15.60 3.75
CA VAL A 170 9.27 14.19 3.35
C VAL A 170 8.01 13.86 2.54
N TYR A 171 6.88 14.50 2.81
CA TYR A 171 5.64 14.26 2.06
C TYR A 171 5.72 14.68 0.59
N TRP A 172 6.48 15.73 0.27
CA TRP A 172 6.77 16.11 -1.13
C TRP A 172 7.63 15.06 -1.83
N ILE A 173 8.59 14.48 -1.11
CA ILE A 173 9.41 13.38 -1.64
C ILE A 173 8.54 12.16 -1.88
N ILE A 174 7.67 11.79 -0.94
CA ILE A 174 6.74 10.67 -1.07
C ILE A 174 5.79 10.89 -2.27
N ALA A 175 5.29 12.11 -2.46
CA ALA A 175 4.49 12.48 -3.62
C ALA A 175 5.28 12.37 -4.93
N SER A 176 6.56 12.72 -4.93
CA SER A 176 7.43 12.57 -6.11
C SER A 176 7.69 11.11 -6.49
N LEU A 177 7.85 10.22 -5.49
CA LEU A 177 7.92 8.77 -5.73
C LEU A 177 6.63 8.25 -6.36
N MET A 178 5.48 8.77 -5.91
CA MET A 178 4.18 8.41 -6.48
C MET A 178 4.01 8.94 -7.91
N LEU A 179 4.61 10.09 -8.23
CA LEU A 179 4.65 10.61 -9.60
C LEU A 179 5.44 9.67 -10.53
N VAL A 180 6.56 9.12 -10.07
CA VAL A 180 7.30 8.11 -10.84
C VAL A 180 6.44 6.87 -11.09
N ALA A 181 5.70 6.40 -10.08
CA ALA A 181 4.75 5.30 -10.22
C ALA A 181 3.63 5.63 -11.23
N PHE A 182 3.13 6.88 -11.23
CA PHE A 182 2.14 7.36 -12.21
C PHE A 182 2.69 7.38 -13.65
N ILE A 183 3.91 7.83 -13.83
CA ILE A 183 4.57 7.81 -15.14
C ILE A 183 4.76 6.36 -15.61
N ALA A 184 5.21 5.47 -14.73
CA ALA A 184 5.41 4.07 -15.05
C ALA A 184 4.11 3.39 -15.51
N VAL A 185 2.99 3.58 -14.79
CA VAL A 185 1.69 3.02 -15.20
C VAL A 185 1.16 3.67 -16.47
N THR A 186 1.49 4.94 -16.72
CA THR A 186 1.08 5.65 -17.94
C THR A 186 1.82 5.16 -19.18
N LEU A 187 3.07 4.79 -19.04
CA LEU A 187 3.90 4.22 -20.12
C LEU A 187 3.67 2.72 -20.33
N LEU A 188 2.94 2.07 -19.44
CA LEU A 188 2.69 0.64 -19.50
C LEU A 188 1.69 0.32 -20.61
N ASN A 189 2.13 -0.49 -21.58
CA ASN A 189 1.25 -0.99 -22.63
C ASN A 189 0.51 -2.23 -22.11
N GLU A 190 -0.72 -2.02 -21.66
CA GLU A 190 -1.62 -3.12 -21.30
C GLU A 190 -2.33 -3.61 -22.57
N PRO A 191 -2.26 -4.92 -22.91
CA PRO A 191 -3.07 -5.46 -23.99
C PRO A 191 -4.55 -5.20 -23.73
N ALA A 192 -5.30 -4.94 -24.80
CA ALA A 192 -6.73 -4.71 -24.71
C ALA A 192 -7.39 -5.81 -23.87
N MET A 193 -8.19 -5.43 -22.89
CA MET A 193 -8.93 -6.38 -22.06
C MET A 193 -9.72 -7.32 -22.97
N VAL A 194 -9.39 -8.61 -22.91
CA VAL A 194 -10.36 -9.62 -23.38
C VAL A 194 -11.59 -9.43 -22.50
N LYS A 195 -12.70 -9.00 -23.11
CA LYS A 195 -13.98 -8.83 -22.40
C LYS A 195 -14.31 -10.17 -21.73
N LYS A 196 -13.95 -10.33 -20.47
CA LYS A 196 -14.58 -11.34 -19.62
C LYS A 196 -16.04 -10.96 -19.49
N ALA A 197 -16.92 -11.98 -19.44
CA ALA A 197 -18.32 -11.74 -19.11
C ALA A 197 -18.39 -10.81 -17.91
N GLN A 198 -19.16 -9.71 -18.05
CA GLN A 198 -19.33 -8.74 -16.97
C GLN A 198 -19.77 -9.50 -15.72
N ARG A 199 -18.97 -9.42 -14.65
CA ARG A 199 -19.37 -10.00 -13.38
C ARG A 199 -20.53 -9.18 -12.82
N GLU A 200 -21.66 -9.84 -12.65
CA GLU A 200 -22.79 -9.22 -11.98
C GLU A 200 -22.48 -9.06 -10.49
N TRP A 201 -23.04 -8.02 -9.88
CA TRP A 201 -22.94 -7.83 -8.43
C TRP A 201 -23.45 -9.03 -7.63
N ARG A 202 -24.37 -9.80 -8.20
CA ARG A 202 -24.88 -11.06 -7.62
C ARG A 202 -23.78 -12.11 -7.43
N ASP A 203 -22.77 -12.18 -8.30
CA ASP A 203 -21.65 -13.12 -8.18
C ASP A 203 -20.78 -12.80 -6.97
N VAL A 204 -20.63 -11.51 -6.68
CA VAL A 204 -19.89 -11.04 -5.49
C VAL A 204 -20.62 -11.47 -4.21
N VAL A 205 -21.93 -11.27 -4.17
CA VAL A 205 -22.76 -11.68 -3.02
C VAL A 205 -22.75 -13.21 -2.83
N GLN A 206 -22.80 -13.97 -3.92
CA GLN A 206 -22.69 -15.43 -3.87
C GLN A 206 -21.32 -15.88 -3.30
N GLY A 207 -20.25 -15.18 -3.65
CA GLY A 207 -18.91 -15.42 -3.08
C GLY A 207 -18.88 -15.24 -1.57
N ILE A 208 -19.52 -14.19 -1.04
CA ILE A 208 -19.63 -13.96 0.41
C ILE A 208 -20.42 -15.10 1.08
N VAL A 209 -21.58 -15.44 0.53
CA VAL A 209 -22.43 -16.52 1.06
C VAL A 209 -21.67 -17.85 1.05
N PHE A 210 -20.87 -18.12 0.03
CA PHE A 210 -20.03 -19.30 -0.04
C PHE A 210 -19.00 -19.35 1.10
N VAL A 211 -18.29 -18.24 1.34
CA VAL A 211 -17.29 -18.15 2.42
C VAL A 211 -17.94 -18.39 3.78
N TRP A 212 -19.09 -17.74 4.05
CA TRP A 212 -19.82 -17.90 5.31
C TRP A 212 -20.39 -19.32 5.53
N ARG A 213 -20.78 -20.00 4.45
CA ARG A 213 -21.36 -21.35 4.51
C ARG A 213 -20.31 -22.46 4.49
N ASN A 214 -19.08 -22.15 4.12
CA ASN A 214 -18.03 -23.15 4.04
C ASN A 214 -17.33 -23.33 5.40
N PRO A 215 -17.48 -24.51 6.05
CA PRO A 215 -16.96 -24.75 7.39
C PRO A 215 -15.43 -24.79 7.48
N LEU A 216 -14.72 -24.79 6.37
CA LEU A 216 -13.26 -24.77 6.33
C LEU A 216 -12.71 -23.37 6.02
N VAL A 217 -13.36 -22.63 5.13
CA VAL A 217 -12.88 -21.33 4.65
C VAL A 217 -13.08 -20.25 5.69
N PHE A 218 -14.28 -20.13 6.26
CA PHE A 218 -14.57 -19.09 7.25
C PHE A 218 -13.70 -19.18 8.51
N PRO A 219 -13.54 -20.36 9.17
CA PRO A 219 -12.68 -20.46 10.33
C PRO A 219 -11.20 -20.19 10.02
N SER A 220 -10.70 -20.65 8.88
CA SER A 220 -9.32 -20.37 8.46
C SER A 220 -9.06 -18.87 8.30
N MET A 221 -9.97 -18.16 7.64
CA MET A 221 -9.88 -16.70 7.49
C MET A 221 -10.02 -15.97 8.83
N ALA A 222 -10.89 -16.47 9.74
CA ALA A 222 -11.07 -15.87 11.05
C ALA A 222 -9.83 -16.03 11.94
N ILE A 223 -9.17 -17.20 11.90
CA ILE A 223 -7.93 -17.46 12.64
C ILE A 223 -6.80 -16.56 12.10
N ASP A 224 -6.67 -16.44 10.77
CA ASP A 224 -5.66 -15.59 10.14
C ASP A 224 -5.87 -14.12 10.51
N LEU A 225 -7.12 -13.64 10.45
CA LEU A 225 -7.48 -12.28 10.88
C LEU A 225 -7.12 -12.04 12.35
N PHE A 226 -7.43 -12.99 13.22
CA PHE A 226 -7.15 -12.88 14.65
C PHE A 226 -5.63 -12.88 14.90
N ALA A 227 -4.86 -13.72 14.21
CA ALA A 227 -3.41 -13.75 14.29
C ALA A 227 -2.78 -12.44 13.84
N VAL A 228 -3.26 -11.85 12.73
CA VAL A 228 -2.81 -10.54 12.23
C VAL A 228 -3.14 -9.44 13.23
N MET A 229 -4.33 -9.44 13.83
CA MET A 229 -4.70 -8.44 14.85
C MET A 229 -3.83 -8.54 16.11
N MET A 230 -3.53 -9.75 16.57
CA MET A 230 -2.65 -9.95 17.73
C MET A 230 -1.19 -9.61 17.44
N GLY A 231 -0.72 -9.82 16.22
CA GLY A 231 0.64 -9.52 15.80
C GLY A 231 0.93 -8.06 15.46
N SER A 232 -0.09 -7.19 15.44
CA SER A 232 0.06 -5.80 14.95
C SER A 232 0.68 -4.85 15.98
N VAL A 233 1.86 -5.16 16.49
CA VAL A 233 2.64 -4.27 17.37
C VAL A 233 3.20 -3.05 16.62
N MET A 234 3.24 -3.08 15.28
CA MET A 234 3.81 -2.03 14.44
C MET A 234 3.24 -0.63 14.66
N VAL A 235 1.98 -0.52 15.07
CA VAL A 235 1.32 0.76 15.36
C VAL A 235 1.94 1.44 16.57
N LEU A 236 2.46 0.67 17.54
CA LEU A 236 3.07 1.17 18.77
C LEU A 236 4.57 1.48 18.63
N LEU A 237 5.21 1.15 17.50
CA LEU A 237 6.64 1.38 17.31
C LEU A 237 7.09 2.86 17.49
N PRO A 238 6.30 3.89 17.10
CA PRO A 238 6.66 5.28 17.41
C PRO A 238 6.82 5.53 18.91
N ILE A 239 5.95 4.97 19.75
CA ILE A 239 6.04 5.08 21.21
C ILE A 239 7.34 4.45 21.72
N TYR A 240 7.67 3.25 21.27
CA TYR A 240 8.92 2.58 21.64
C TYR A 240 10.14 3.37 21.20
N ALA A 241 10.09 3.99 19.99
CA ALA A 241 11.19 4.80 19.49
C ALA A 241 11.43 6.06 20.33
N MET A 242 10.36 6.79 20.64
CA MET A 242 10.46 8.09 21.31
C MET A 242 10.61 7.95 22.83
N ASP A 243 9.74 7.18 23.48
CA ASP A 243 9.61 7.19 24.95
C ASP A 243 10.55 6.18 25.62
N ILE A 244 10.76 5.00 24.99
CA ILE A 244 11.51 3.91 25.64
C ILE A 244 12.97 3.90 25.19
N LEU A 245 13.21 3.93 23.88
CA LEU A 245 14.56 3.85 23.32
C LEU A 245 15.21 5.22 23.08
N GLN A 246 14.40 6.28 23.06
CA GLN A 246 14.84 7.66 22.81
C GLN A 246 15.69 7.78 21.53
N VAL A 247 15.27 7.06 20.48
CA VAL A 247 15.90 7.08 19.18
C VAL A 247 15.10 7.94 18.20
N GLY A 248 15.80 8.56 17.25
CA GLY A 248 15.18 9.40 16.24
C GLY A 248 14.35 8.63 15.20
N PRO A 249 13.85 9.34 14.15
CA PRO A 249 13.07 8.74 13.07
C PRO A 249 13.79 7.58 12.36
N GLU A 250 15.13 7.64 12.31
CA GLU A 250 15.92 6.53 11.74
C GLU A 250 15.74 5.25 12.55
N GLY A 251 15.73 5.35 13.90
CA GLY A 251 15.50 4.22 14.79
C GLY A 251 14.14 3.58 14.55
N LEU A 252 13.09 4.37 14.35
CA LEU A 252 11.76 3.90 13.96
C LEU A 252 11.80 3.18 12.61
N GLY A 253 12.53 3.75 11.63
CA GLY A 253 12.73 3.13 10.31
C GLY A 253 13.41 1.75 10.41
N TYR A 254 14.46 1.64 11.23
CA TYR A 254 15.14 0.36 11.50
C TYR A 254 14.21 -0.68 12.13
N MET A 255 13.47 -0.31 13.17
CA MET A 255 12.55 -1.22 13.86
C MET A 255 11.49 -1.77 12.91
N ARG A 256 10.88 -0.92 12.09
CA ARG A 256 9.88 -1.34 11.09
C ARG A 256 10.47 -2.21 9.96
N ALA A 257 11.72 -2.01 9.59
CA ALA A 257 12.39 -2.81 8.56
C ALA A 257 12.75 -4.22 9.07
N ILE A 258 13.13 -4.35 10.35
CA ILE A 258 13.54 -5.63 10.97
C ILE A 258 12.33 -6.51 11.26
N ASP A 259 11.22 -5.95 11.71
CA ASP A 259 10.01 -6.70 12.08
C ASP A 259 9.47 -7.56 10.93
N ARG A 260 9.60 -7.11 9.68
CA ARG A 260 9.19 -7.90 8.50
C ARG A 260 10.03 -9.14 8.22
N LYS A 261 11.23 -9.28 8.78
CA LYS A 261 12.06 -10.49 8.63
C LYS A 261 11.61 -11.65 9.52
N SER A 262 10.79 -11.38 10.53
CA SER A 262 10.31 -12.40 11.48
C SER A 262 9.07 -13.17 11.00
N VAL A 263 8.50 -12.83 9.84
CA VAL A 263 7.25 -13.40 9.29
C VAL A 263 7.51 -14.33 8.08
N VAL A 264 8.74 -14.85 7.91
CA VAL A 264 9.08 -15.84 6.87
C VAL A 264 9.37 -17.18 7.50
#